data_7ab0348f3126b6aef04dd43f6713d291
#
_entry.id   7ab0348f3126b6aef04dd43f6713d291
#
_cell.length_a   1.000
_cell.length_b   1.000
_cell.length_c   1.000
_cell.angle_alpha   90.00
_cell.angle_beta   90.00
_cell.angle_gamma   90.00
#
_symmetry.space_group_name_H-M   'P 1'
#
loop_
_entity.id
_entity.type
_entity.pdbx_description
1 polymer ?
#
loop_
_entity_poly.entity_id
_entity_poly.type
_entity_poly.pdbx_seq_one_letter_code
_entity_poly.pdbx_strand_id
1 'polypeptide(L)'
;MSKNIAGYGKTTWGMTPDQVVSAETPRAEMLERPARYYTGLGLVTIREIEIEAAKFSVMFIFDGAQRQLRQVNLSSAEQMNAGINARSFSNLEKLLTEKYGPSVFKDEGRTVSWSLARTSIELHHANFPGILSLVTVVYRPIPTGGNAARP
;
A
#
# COMPACT_ATOMS: atom_id res chain seq x y z
N MET A 1 14.99 15.08 5.53
CA MET A 1 13.87 14.38 5.20
C MET A 1 14.09 13.46 4.03
N SER A 2 13.78 12.24 4.22
CA SER A 2 14.02 11.25 3.22
C SER A 2 12.82 11.02 2.34
N LYS A 3 13.03 10.91 1.03
CA LYS A 3 11.98 10.55 0.12
C LYS A 3 12.07 9.08 -0.24
N ASN A 4 13.10 8.40 0.27
CA ASN A 4 13.26 6.99 -0.01
C ASN A 4 12.82 6.19 1.19
N ILE A 5 11.89 5.30 0.95
CA ILE A 5 11.44 4.41 2.01
C ILE A 5 11.72 2.97 1.57
N ALA A 6 11.96 2.11 2.54
CA ALA A 6 12.21 0.71 2.28
C ALA A 6 11.12 -0.14 2.91
N GLY A 7 9.88 0.34 2.84
CA GLY A 7 8.73 -0.33 3.42
C GLY A 7 7.57 0.62 3.55
N TYR A 8 6.71 0.36 4.54
CA TYR A 8 5.58 1.22 4.86
C TYR A 8 5.55 1.44 6.36
N GLY A 9 5.32 2.71 6.78
CA GLY A 9 5.27 3.02 8.19
C GLY A 9 6.60 2.68 8.85
N LYS A 10 6.54 1.87 9.89
CA LYS A 10 7.74 1.46 10.63
C LYS A 10 8.29 0.12 10.14
N THR A 11 7.75 -0.41 9.06
CA THR A 11 8.19 -1.71 8.55
C THR A 11 9.18 -1.54 7.42
N THR A 12 9.99 -2.57 7.18
CA THR A 12 10.92 -2.59 6.06
C THR A 12 10.75 -3.90 5.29
N TRP A 13 11.08 -3.82 3.99
CA TRP A 13 10.97 -4.99 3.13
C TRP A 13 11.83 -6.12 3.69
N GLY A 14 11.29 -7.33 3.67
CA GLY A 14 11.98 -8.50 4.18
C GLY A 14 11.66 -8.87 5.62
N MET A 15 10.94 -8.02 6.34
CA MET A 15 10.54 -8.34 7.70
C MET A 15 9.64 -9.56 7.74
N THR A 16 9.74 -10.34 8.82
CA THR A 16 8.82 -11.45 9.07
C THR A 16 7.51 -10.90 9.63
N PRO A 17 6.43 -11.71 9.63
CA PRO A 17 5.16 -11.25 10.22
C PRO A 17 5.31 -10.79 11.66
N ASP A 18 6.06 -11.51 12.48
CA ASP A 18 6.25 -11.11 13.87
C ASP A 18 6.98 -9.78 13.98
N GLN A 19 7.94 -9.54 13.11
CA GLN A 19 8.66 -8.27 13.10
C GLN A 19 7.76 -7.12 12.69
N VAL A 20 6.84 -7.37 11.74
CA VAL A 20 5.89 -6.35 11.32
C VAL A 20 4.95 -6.00 12.47
N VAL A 21 4.43 -7.02 13.16
CA VAL A 21 3.54 -6.76 14.30
C VAL A 21 4.26 -5.95 15.36
N SER A 22 5.50 -6.31 15.67
CA SER A 22 6.29 -5.57 16.66
C SER A 22 6.54 -4.13 16.24
N ALA A 23 6.89 -3.94 14.98
CA ALA A 23 7.22 -2.60 14.47
C ALA A 23 6.02 -1.66 14.53
N GLU A 24 4.81 -2.21 14.31
CA GLU A 24 3.60 -1.40 14.26
C GLU A 24 2.71 -1.54 15.50
N THR A 25 3.26 -2.10 16.58
CA THR A 25 2.46 -2.23 17.79
C THR A 25 2.03 -0.86 18.31
N PRO A 26 0.83 -0.73 18.87
CA PRO A 26 -0.16 -1.78 19.13
C PRO A 26 -1.22 -1.95 18.06
N ARG A 27 -1.06 -1.32 16.89
CA ARG A 27 -2.15 -1.32 15.90
C ARG A 27 -2.18 -2.51 14.97
N ALA A 28 -1.05 -3.19 14.78
CA ALA A 28 -1.03 -4.32 13.86
C ALA A 28 -1.34 -5.62 14.57
N GLU A 29 -2.02 -6.51 13.88
CA GLU A 29 -2.35 -7.81 14.44
C GLU A 29 -2.24 -8.90 13.38
N MET A 30 -1.97 -10.12 13.85
CA MET A 30 -1.91 -11.26 12.95
C MET A 30 -3.32 -11.67 12.56
N LEU A 31 -3.49 -12.08 11.31
CA LEU A 31 -4.77 -12.62 10.87
C LEU A 31 -4.88 -14.07 11.36
N GLU A 32 -6.11 -14.48 11.73
CA GLU A 32 -6.37 -15.85 12.10
C GLU A 32 -6.15 -16.77 10.92
N ARG A 33 -6.53 -16.34 9.73
CA ARG A 33 -6.36 -17.11 8.50
C ARG A 33 -5.66 -16.26 7.48
N PRO A 34 -4.68 -16.84 6.78
CA PRO A 34 -4.01 -16.08 5.73
C PRO A 34 -4.99 -15.66 4.64
N ALA A 35 -4.83 -14.45 4.13
CA ALA A 35 -5.58 -13.98 2.99
C ALA A 35 -4.70 -14.19 1.76
N ARG A 36 -5.26 -14.80 0.72
CA ARG A 36 -4.46 -15.10 -0.46
C ARG A 36 -4.52 -13.97 -1.45
N TYR A 37 -3.35 -13.59 -1.94
CA TYR A 37 -3.19 -12.58 -2.96
C TYR A 37 -2.38 -13.18 -4.09
N TYR A 38 -2.50 -12.59 -5.26
CA TYR A 38 -1.71 -13.05 -6.40
C TYR A 38 -0.22 -13.01 -6.08
N THR A 39 0.20 -12.02 -5.32
CA THR A 39 1.61 -11.78 -5.01
C THR A 39 2.09 -12.45 -3.73
N GLY A 40 1.21 -13.03 -2.93
CA GLY A 40 1.64 -13.67 -1.68
C GLY A 40 0.51 -13.83 -0.69
N LEU A 41 0.89 -13.88 0.59
CA LEU A 41 -0.07 -14.11 1.67
C LEU A 41 -0.20 -12.88 2.56
N GLY A 42 -1.44 -12.43 2.77
CA GLY A 42 -1.71 -11.40 3.77
C GLY A 42 -1.76 -12.06 5.13
N LEU A 43 -0.85 -11.68 6.00
CA LEU A 43 -0.74 -12.32 7.31
C LEU A 43 -0.89 -11.34 8.47
N VAL A 44 -0.72 -10.05 8.23
CA VAL A 44 -0.81 -9.01 9.27
C VAL A 44 -1.66 -7.88 8.75
N THR A 45 -2.48 -7.30 9.61
CA THR A 45 -3.35 -6.19 9.21
C THR A 45 -3.36 -5.09 10.27
N ILE A 46 -3.61 -3.87 9.83
CA ILE A 46 -4.04 -2.78 10.70
C ILE A 46 -5.48 -2.53 10.29
N ARG A 47 -6.42 -2.75 11.20
CA ARG A 47 -7.83 -2.74 10.85
C ARG A 47 -8.33 -1.40 10.38
N GLU A 48 -7.83 -0.34 10.95
CA GLU A 48 -8.33 0.97 10.61
C GLU A 48 -7.29 2.06 10.84
N ILE A 49 -7.08 2.87 9.81
CA ILE A 49 -6.35 4.13 9.94
C ILE A 49 -7.23 5.20 9.33
N GLU A 50 -6.98 6.44 9.71
CA GLU A 50 -7.76 7.55 9.17
C GLU A 50 -6.85 8.49 8.41
N ILE A 51 -7.22 8.83 7.18
CA ILE A 51 -6.48 9.77 6.36
C ILE A 51 -7.48 10.79 5.83
N GLU A 52 -7.33 12.05 6.25
CA GLU A 52 -8.21 13.13 5.83
C GLU A 52 -9.68 12.77 6.05
N ALA A 53 -9.97 12.28 7.24
CA ALA A 53 -11.32 11.88 7.68
C ALA A 53 -11.89 10.65 6.98
N ALA A 54 -11.16 10.03 6.10
CA ALA A 54 -11.59 8.77 5.48
C ALA A 54 -10.85 7.60 6.12
N LYS A 55 -11.52 6.47 6.20
CA LYS A 55 -10.96 5.29 6.87
C LYS A 55 -10.43 4.29 5.88
N PHE A 56 -9.30 3.69 6.23
CA PHE A 56 -8.62 2.69 5.40
C PHE A 56 -8.16 1.55 6.28
N SER A 57 -8.02 0.38 5.69
CA SER A 57 -7.35 -0.73 6.34
C SER A 57 -6.01 -0.96 5.66
N VAL A 58 -5.09 -1.60 6.36
CA VAL A 58 -3.77 -1.91 5.84
C VAL A 58 -3.56 -3.40 5.89
N MET A 59 -3.10 -3.97 4.79
CA MET A 59 -2.77 -5.39 4.72
C MET A 59 -1.30 -5.54 4.36
N PHE A 60 -0.57 -6.29 5.19
CA PHE A 60 0.84 -6.58 4.94
C PHE A 60 0.91 -7.95 4.28
N ILE A 61 1.54 -8.02 3.11
CA ILE A 61 1.57 -9.21 2.28
C ILE A 61 3.00 -9.72 2.20
N PHE A 62 3.15 -11.01 2.47
CA PHE A 62 4.45 -11.66 2.59
C PHE A 62 4.59 -12.71 1.50
N ASP A 63 5.82 -12.98 1.03
CA ASP A 63 5.96 -14.03 0.05
C ASP A 63 5.65 -15.37 0.72
N GLY A 64 5.09 -16.27 -0.07
CA GLY A 64 4.57 -17.51 0.50
C GLY A 64 5.64 -18.50 0.93
N ALA A 65 6.83 -18.38 0.35
CA ALA A 65 7.90 -19.33 0.65
C ALA A 65 8.69 -18.96 1.89
N GLN A 66 9.12 -17.71 1.99
CA GLN A 66 10.00 -17.28 3.06
C GLN A 66 9.34 -16.39 4.09
N ARG A 67 8.10 -16.01 3.82
CA ARG A 67 7.34 -15.15 4.71
C ARG A 67 8.05 -13.84 5.05
N GLN A 68 8.54 -13.20 4.01
CA GLN A 68 9.17 -11.90 4.12
C GLN A 68 8.27 -10.85 3.49
N LEU A 69 8.18 -9.69 4.13
CA LEU A 69 7.31 -8.61 3.67
C LEU A 69 7.70 -8.15 2.29
N ARG A 70 6.73 -8.14 1.37
CA ARG A 70 6.99 -7.70 0.01
C ARG A 70 5.90 -6.85 -0.62
N GLN A 71 4.84 -6.56 0.11
CA GLN A 71 3.80 -5.67 -0.41
C GLN A 71 2.94 -5.17 0.73
N VAL A 72 2.48 -3.94 0.65
CA VAL A 72 1.55 -3.39 1.62
C VAL A 72 0.44 -2.71 0.83
N ASN A 73 -0.80 -3.07 1.15
CA ASN A 73 -1.97 -2.47 0.51
C ASN A 73 -2.76 -1.68 1.54
N LEU A 74 -3.09 -0.44 1.19
CA LEU A 74 -4.09 0.32 1.91
C LEU A 74 -5.36 0.25 1.09
N SER A 75 -6.51 0.02 1.72
CA SER A 75 -7.78 -0.06 1.01
C SER A 75 -8.83 0.77 1.72
N SER A 76 -9.61 1.52 0.95
CA SER A 76 -10.65 2.36 1.51
C SER A 76 -11.73 1.52 2.17
N ALA A 77 -12.21 1.98 3.32
CA ALA A 77 -13.34 1.33 3.97
C ALA A 77 -14.63 1.59 3.19
N GLU A 78 -14.71 2.75 2.54
CA GLU A 78 -15.85 3.06 1.69
C GLU A 78 -15.74 2.28 0.38
N GLN A 79 -16.73 1.50 0.05
CA GLN A 79 -16.69 0.65 -1.12
C GLN A 79 -17.89 0.84 -2.06
N MET A 80 -18.70 1.84 -1.81
CA MET A 80 -19.88 2.06 -2.64
C MET A 80 -20.00 3.47 -3.18
N ASN A 81 -19.57 4.46 -2.43
CA ASN A 81 -19.77 5.85 -2.80
C ASN A 81 -18.58 6.37 -3.60
N ALA A 82 -18.76 6.44 -4.92
CA ALA A 82 -17.69 6.86 -5.82
C ALA A 82 -17.27 8.32 -5.58
N GLY A 83 -18.18 9.17 -5.16
CA GLY A 83 -17.85 10.57 -4.90
C GLY A 83 -16.95 10.73 -3.69
N ILE A 84 -17.24 9.97 -2.62
CA ILE A 84 -16.39 9.99 -1.44
C ILE A 84 -15.01 9.45 -1.80
N ASN A 85 -14.97 8.36 -2.57
CA ASN A 85 -13.69 7.76 -2.95
C ASN A 85 -12.91 8.64 -3.94
N ALA A 86 -13.59 9.37 -4.80
CA ALA A 86 -12.90 10.31 -5.69
C ALA A 86 -12.19 11.39 -4.86
N ARG A 87 -12.82 11.83 -3.79
CA ARG A 87 -12.21 12.82 -2.91
C ARG A 87 -11.02 12.23 -2.17
N SER A 88 -11.17 10.99 -1.69
CA SER A 88 -10.06 10.31 -1.02
C SER A 88 -8.89 10.11 -1.96
N PHE A 89 -9.17 9.74 -3.20
CA PHE A 89 -8.12 9.58 -4.22
C PHE A 89 -7.35 10.89 -4.40
N SER A 90 -8.10 11.99 -4.55
CA SER A 90 -7.49 13.30 -4.74
C SER A 90 -6.65 13.72 -3.54
N ASN A 91 -7.17 13.50 -2.33
CA ASN A 91 -6.44 13.81 -1.11
C ASN A 91 -5.17 13.00 -0.99
N LEU A 92 -5.24 11.70 -1.32
CA LEU A 92 -4.07 10.83 -1.26
C LEU A 92 -3.03 11.22 -2.30
N GLU A 93 -3.46 11.57 -3.50
CA GLU A 93 -2.53 12.03 -4.52
C GLU A 93 -1.75 13.23 -4.03
N LYS A 94 -2.44 14.17 -3.41
CA LYS A 94 -1.83 15.37 -2.89
C LYS A 94 -0.85 15.06 -1.76
N LEU A 95 -1.27 14.22 -0.82
CA LEU A 95 -0.43 13.85 0.30
C LEU A 95 0.83 13.11 -0.14
N LEU A 96 0.67 12.17 -1.06
CA LEU A 96 1.80 11.37 -1.53
C LEU A 96 2.77 12.23 -2.33
N THR A 97 2.24 13.18 -3.11
CA THR A 97 3.08 14.10 -3.87
C THR A 97 3.86 15.01 -2.92
N GLU A 98 3.21 15.51 -1.88
CA GLU A 98 3.88 16.36 -0.90
C GLU A 98 4.98 15.59 -0.17
N LYS A 99 4.73 14.33 0.08
CA LYS A 99 5.65 13.52 0.87
C LYS A 99 6.80 12.97 0.05
N TYR A 100 6.55 12.56 -1.18
CA TYR A 100 7.53 11.83 -1.98
C TYR A 100 7.95 12.52 -3.27
N GLY A 101 7.33 13.64 -3.61
CA GLY A 101 7.67 14.36 -4.83
C GLY A 101 6.74 14.04 -5.98
N PRO A 102 7.07 14.51 -7.18
CA PRO A 102 6.17 14.34 -8.31
C PRO A 102 6.02 12.88 -8.72
N SER A 103 4.82 12.55 -9.18
CA SER A 103 4.54 11.21 -9.67
C SER A 103 5.29 10.97 -10.98
N VAL A 104 5.53 9.69 -11.29
CA VAL A 104 6.20 9.30 -12.54
C VAL A 104 5.20 8.85 -13.60
N PHE A 105 3.98 8.59 -13.19
CA PHE A 105 2.92 8.19 -14.12
C PHE A 105 1.59 8.66 -13.57
N LYS A 106 0.69 9.10 -14.45
CA LYS A 106 -0.63 9.51 -14.04
C LYS A 106 -1.65 9.25 -15.13
N ASP A 107 -2.68 8.49 -14.78
CA ASP A 107 -3.88 8.32 -15.59
C ASP A 107 -4.99 8.98 -14.78
N GLU A 108 -5.39 10.15 -15.21
CA GLU A 108 -6.24 11.05 -14.45
C GLU A 108 -7.45 10.36 -13.84
N GLY A 109 -7.56 10.48 -12.51
CA GLY A 109 -8.70 9.93 -11.79
C GLY A 109 -8.67 8.43 -11.58
N ARG A 110 -7.70 7.72 -12.12
CA ARG A 110 -7.62 6.26 -12.02
C ARG A 110 -6.39 5.72 -11.36
N THR A 111 -5.23 6.18 -11.79
CA THR A 111 -3.96 5.65 -11.31
C THR A 111 -2.91 6.74 -11.28
N VAL A 112 -2.15 6.79 -10.18
CA VAL A 112 -0.99 7.67 -10.07
C VAL A 112 0.10 6.84 -9.45
N SER A 113 1.32 6.94 -9.95
CA SER A 113 2.41 6.17 -9.36
C SER A 113 3.65 6.98 -9.11
N TRP A 114 4.40 6.56 -8.11
CA TRP A 114 5.66 7.17 -7.70
C TRP A 114 6.70 6.08 -7.66
N SER A 115 7.92 6.43 -8.02
CA SER A 115 9.03 5.48 -8.00
C SER A 115 10.16 6.07 -7.20
N LEU A 116 10.43 5.49 -6.04
CA LEU A 116 11.51 5.92 -5.17
C LEU A 116 12.67 4.93 -5.32
N ALA A 117 13.77 5.15 -4.64
CA ALA A 117 14.93 4.28 -4.82
C ALA A 117 14.65 2.82 -4.45
N ARG A 118 13.86 2.62 -3.40
CA ARG A 118 13.62 1.28 -2.86
C ARG A 118 12.17 0.84 -2.91
N THR A 119 11.24 1.70 -3.24
CA THR A 119 9.82 1.43 -3.13
C THR A 119 9.05 2.09 -4.25
N SER A 120 8.15 1.32 -4.88
CA SER A 120 7.19 1.90 -5.81
C SER A 120 5.86 2.04 -5.08
N ILE A 121 5.11 3.07 -5.42
CA ILE A 121 3.82 3.36 -4.81
C ILE A 121 2.82 3.57 -5.94
N GLU A 122 1.68 2.91 -5.86
CA GLU A 122 0.61 3.07 -6.83
C GLU A 122 -0.69 3.40 -6.12
N LEU A 123 -1.32 4.47 -6.54
CA LEU A 123 -2.62 4.89 -6.03
C LEU A 123 -3.65 4.60 -7.11
N HIS A 124 -4.69 3.87 -6.76
CA HIS A 124 -5.72 3.45 -7.72
C HIS A 124 -7.11 3.81 -7.24
N HIS A 125 -7.98 4.18 -8.17
CA HIS A 125 -9.40 4.31 -7.89
C HIS A 125 -10.14 3.43 -8.91
N ALA A 126 -10.66 2.31 -8.45
CA ALA A 126 -11.47 1.42 -9.27
C ALA A 126 -12.94 1.75 -9.00
N ASN A 127 -13.71 1.92 -10.05
CA ASN A 127 -15.11 2.24 -9.91
C ASN A 127 -15.94 1.41 -10.89
N PHE A 128 -16.82 0.58 -10.34
CA PHE A 128 -17.75 -0.24 -11.11
C PHE A 128 -19.14 0.22 -10.70
N PRO A 129 -19.79 1.11 -11.46
CA PRO A 129 -21.04 1.75 -11.03
C PRO A 129 -22.08 0.76 -10.58
N GLY A 130 -22.67 1.01 -9.40
CA GLY A 130 -23.67 0.14 -8.83
C GLY A 130 -23.13 -1.14 -8.20
N ILE A 131 -21.83 -1.38 -8.27
CA ILE A 131 -21.23 -2.60 -7.76
C ILE A 131 -20.18 -2.31 -6.71
N LEU A 132 -19.18 -1.52 -7.05
CA LEU A 132 -18.02 -1.34 -6.17
C LEU A 132 -17.29 -0.05 -6.52
N SER A 133 -16.81 0.62 -5.51
CA SER A 133 -15.86 1.71 -5.65
C SER A 133 -14.78 1.48 -4.62
N LEU A 134 -13.52 1.57 -5.01
CA LEU A 134 -12.43 1.25 -4.12
C LEU A 134 -11.21 2.11 -4.42
N VAL A 135 -10.63 2.67 -3.36
CA VAL A 135 -9.35 3.36 -3.47
C VAL A 135 -8.31 2.50 -2.80
N THR A 136 -7.21 2.23 -3.50
CA THR A 136 -6.12 1.46 -2.92
C THR A 136 -4.80 2.18 -3.13
N VAL A 137 -3.89 1.97 -2.19
CA VAL A 137 -2.50 2.41 -2.33
C VAL A 137 -1.65 1.16 -2.16
N VAL A 138 -0.82 0.87 -3.12
CA VAL A 138 0.00 -0.35 -3.11
C VAL A 138 1.47 0.04 -3.05
N TYR A 139 2.17 -0.48 -2.04
CA TYR A 139 3.60 -0.27 -1.86
C TYR A 139 4.32 -1.58 -2.17
N ARG A 140 5.35 -1.53 -3.01
CA ARG A 140 6.16 -2.72 -3.35
C ARG A 140 7.63 -2.37 -3.35
N PRO A 141 8.48 -3.33 -3.01
CA PRO A 141 9.91 -3.09 -3.13
C PRO A 141 10.34 -3.03 -4.58
N ILE A 142 11.32 -2.18 -4.86
CA ILE A 142 11.97 -2.16 -6.17
C ILE A 142 13.27 -2.92 -5.98
N PRO A 143 13.55 -3.91 -6.81
CA PRO A 143 14.81 -4.63 -6.69
C PRO A 143 15.98 -3.68 -6.84
N THR A 144 17.00 -3.87 -6.00
CA THR A 144 18.18 -3.04 -6.07
C THR A 144 19.35 -3.92 -6.51
N GLY A 145 20.37 -3.29 -6.97
CA GLY A 145 21.58 -3.98 -7.34
C GLY A 145 21.58 -4.36 -8.80
N GLY A 146 22.59 -5.07 -9.18
CA GLY A 146 22.83 -5.35 -10.54
C GLY A 146 21.82 -6.23 -11.20
N ASN A 147 21.10 -6.99 -10.40
CA ASN A 147 20.12 -7.83 -10.94
C ASN A 147 19.11 -7.16 -11.75
N ALA A 148 18.69 -6.02 -11.29
CA ALA A 148 17.64 -5.28 -11.93
C ALA A 148 18.04 -4.85 -13.32
N ALA A 149 19.29 -4.75 -13.56
CA ALA A 149 19.76 -4.30 -14.84
C ALA A 149 20.01 -5.43 -15.81
N ARG A 150 19.85 -6.63 -15.35
CA ARG A 150 20.13 -7.70 -16.23
C ARG A 150 19.03 -8.09 -17.07
N PRO A 151 19.24 -8.33 -18.31
CA PRO A 151 18.18 -8.83 -19.16
C PRO A 151 17.77 -10.22 -18.76
#